data_31d757bf45472f42ad664ddc071ca1c4
#
_entry.id   31d757bf45472f42ad664ddc071ca1c4
#
_cell.length_a   1.000
_cell.length_b   1.000
_cell.length_c   1.000
_cell.angle_alpha   90.00
_cell.angle_beta   90.00
_cell.angle_gamma   90.00
#
_symmetry.space_group_name_H-M   'P 1'
#
loop_
_entity.id
_entity.type
_entity.pdbx_description
1 polymer ?
#
loop_
_entity_poly.entity_id
_entity_poly.type
_entity_poly.pdbx_seq_one_letter_code
_entity_poly.pdbx_strand_id
1 'polypeptide(L)'
;LSLLATSADGSVDPRFQRFGLSLARMDALERSVAGLPQALPANLEYISSGFGYRADPFTGGGDFHPGLDFRGPHGAPIFAAARGTVSFVGWKSGYGNVVEIDHGNGLVTRYAHMSGFRTVVGKPVQPGEPIGLIGSTGRSTGPHLHFEVRVGDRAVNPRPFLEAVPHVLQKTGAPAAQLSR
;
A
#
# COMPACT_ATOMS: atom_id res chain seq x y z
N LEU A 1 33.68 -18.97 -17.04
CA LEU A 1 32.26 -18.54 -17.27
C LEU A 1 32.18 -17.34 -18.24
N SER A 2 33.24 -16.52 -18.37
CA SER A 2 33.28 -15.32 -19.24
C SER A 2 33.32 -15.65 -20.74
N LEU A 3 33.91 -16.77 -21.13
CA LEU A 3 34.15 -17.14 -22.55
C LEU A 3 32.92 -17.65 -23.32
N LEU A 4 31.84 -18.01 -22.63
CA LEU A 4 30.60 -18.53 -23.25
C LEU A 4 29.56 -17.43 -23.52
N ALA A 5 29.77 -16.21 -23.04
CA ALA A 5 28.81 -15.11 -23.13
C ALA A 5 29.05 -14.14 -24.27
N THR A 6 30.18 -14.31 -25.02
CA THR A 6 30.56 -13.44 -26.12
C THR A 6 30.63 -14.20 -27.46
N SER A 7 30.16 -13.56 -28.52
CA SER A 7 30.31 -14.03 -29.89
C SER A 7 31.77 -13.90 -30.35
N ALA A 8 32.14 -14.54 -31.49
CA ALA A 8 33.49 -14.51 -32.03
C ALA A 8 34.05 -13.11 -32.36
N ASP A 9 33.18 -12.11 -32.50
CA ASP A 9 33.51 -10.70 -32.72
C ASP A 9 33.61 -9.88 -31.41
N GLY A 10 33.53 -10.52 -30.23
CA GLY A 10 33.55 -9.85 -28.91
C GLY A 10 32.22 -9.26 -28.46
N SER A 11 31.17 -9.37 -29.27
CA SER A 11 29.82 -8.95 -28.89
C SER A 11 29.16 -9.96 -27.91
N VAL A 12 28.20 -9.53 -27.11
CA VAL A 12 27.41 -10.44 -26.27
C VAL A 12 26.53 -11.31 -27.14
N ASP A 13 26.60 -12.63 -26.95
CA ASP A 13 25.76 -13.59 -27.71
C ASP A 13 24.27 -13.19 -27.59
N PRO A 14 23.52 -13.08 -28.71
CA PRO A 14 22.10 -12.70 -28.71
C PRO A 14 21.22 -13.55 -27.79
N ARG A 15 21.60 -14.80 -27.50
CA ARG A 15 20.89 -15.66 -26.55
C ARG A 15 21.04 -15.15 -25.14
N PHE A 16 22.24 -14.70 -24.74
CA PHE A 16 22.46 -14.08 -23.42
C PHE A 16 21.80 -12.71 -23.30
N GLN A 17 21.75 -11.92 -24.38
CA GLN A 17 20.99 -10.66 -24.38
C GLN A 17 19.50 -10.92 -24.15
N ARG A 18 18.88 -11.88 -24.85
CA ARG A 18 17.48 -12.26 -24.68
C ARG A 18 17.21 -12.79 -23.26
N PHE A 19 18.11 -13.59 -22.72
CA PHE A 19 18.02 -14.12 -21.36
C PHE A 19 18.07 -12.97 -20.33
N GLY A 20 19.03 -12.05 -20.47
CA GLY A 20 19.14 -10.86 -19.61
C GLY A 20 17.88 -9.97 -19.65
N LEU A 21 17.32 -9.75 -20.85
CA LEU A 21 16.05 -9.01 -21.00
C LEU A 21 14.87 -9.75 -20.35
N SER A 22 14.83 -11.08 -20.44
CA SER A 22 13.77 -11.88 -19.81
C SER A 22 13.86 -11.83 -18.29
N LEU A 23 15.06 -11.94 -17.73
CA LEU A 23 15.30 -11.78 -16.29
C LEU A 23 14.91 -10.37 -15.81
N ALA A 24 15.31 -9.33 -16.53
CA ALA A 24 14.94 -7.95 -16.17
C ALA A 24 13.42 -7.71 -16.21
N ARG A 25 12.71 -8.34 -17.16
CA ARG A 25 11.24 -8.28 -17.21
C ARG A 25 10.59 -9.02 -16.05
N MET A 26 11.08 -10.21 -15.71
CA MET A 26 10.58 -10.97 -14.54
C MET A 26 10.77 -10.18 -13.26
N ASP A 27 11.95 -9.63 -13.02
CA ASP A 27 12.25 -8.83 -11.85
C ASP A 27 11.38 -7.55 -11.78
N ALA A 28 11.11 -6.90 -12.92
CA ALA A 28 10.18 -5.77 -12.98
C ALA A 28 8.74 -6.17 -12.66
N LEU A 29 8.28 -7.34 -13.14
CA LEU A 29 6.95 -7.86 -12.82
C LEU A 29 6.84 -8.24 -11.34
N GLU A 30 7.84 -8.93 -10.79
CA GLU A 30 7.89 -9.28 -9.36
C GLU A 30 7.83 -8.04 -8.46
N ARG A 31 8.60 -6.99 -8.80
CA ARG A 31 8.54 -5.70 -8.08
C ARG A 31 7.16 -5.05 -8.19
N SER A 32 6.54 -5.10 -9.37
CA SER A 32 5.20 -4.52 -9.57
C SER A 32 4.13 -5.26 -8.76
N VAL A 33 4.19 -6.60 -8.73
CA VAL A 33 3.26 -7.42 -7.94
C VAL A 33 3.49 -7.21 -6.45
N ALA A 34 4.75 -7.13 -5.99
CA ALA A 34 5.09 -6.89 -4.60
C ALA A 34 4.63 -5.51 -4.09
N GLY A 35 4.46 -4.54 -4.98
CA GLY A 35 3.90 -3.22 -4.66
C GLY A 35 2.37 -3.18 -4.52
N LEU A 36 1.65 -4.22 -4.99
CA LEU A 36 0.20 -4.28 -4.81
C LEU A 36 -0.14 -4.57 -3.34
N PRO A 37 -1.26 -4.04 -2.80
CA PRO A 37 -1.73 -4.36 -1.46
C PRO A 37 -1.85 -5.88 -1.24
N GLN A 38 -1.13 -6.40 -0.25
CA GLN A 38 -1.03 -7.82 0.10
C GLN A 38 -1.39 -8.07 1.58
N ALA A 39 -1.61 -7.02 2.34
CA ALA A 39 -2.03 -7.07 3.73
C ALA A 39 -3.13 -6.03 3.98
N LEU A 40 -4.00 -6.34 4.93
CA LEU A 40 -5.03 -5.41 5.36
C LEU A 40 -4.40 -4.30 6.21
N PRO A 41 -4.68 -3.01 5.92
CA PRO A 41 -4.16 -1.90 6.71
C PRO A 41 -4.79 -1.81 8.09
N ALA A 42 -6.01 -2.39 8.25
CA ALA A 42 -6.76 -2.59 9.48
C ALA A 42 -7.77 -3.73 9.26
N ASN A 43 -8.58 -4.07 10.27
CA ASN A 43 -9.59 -5.13 10.13
C ASN A 43 -10.72 -4.70 9.16
N LEU A 44 -10.98 -5.52 8.11
CA LEU A 44 -12.02 -5.27 7.10
C LEU A 44 -13.46 -5.29 7.64
N GLU A 45 -13.71 -6.00 8.73
CA GLU A 45 -15.06 -6.09 9.33
C GLU A 45 -15.60 -4.74 9.82
N TYR A 46 -14.73 -3.76 9.99
CA TYR A 46 -15.05 -2.44 10.52
C TYR A 46 -15.00 -1.31 9.48
N ILE A 47 -15.23 -1.61 8.18
CA ILE A 47 -15.35 -0.54 7.17
C ILE A 47 -16.62 0.27 7.46
N SER A 48 -16.43 1.52 7.84
CA SER A 48 -17.53 2.45 8.17
C SER A 48 -17.94 3.35 7.01
N SER A 49 -17.07 3.55 6.01
CA SER A 49 -17.37 4.33 4.82
C SER A 49 -16.61 3.84 3.60
N GLY A 50 -17.30 3.79 2.46
CA GLY A 50 -16.77 3.38 1.16
C GLY A 50 -16.19 4.52 0.35
N PHE A 51 -15.48 4.14 -0.73
CA PHE A 51 -14.97 5.05 -1.76
C PHE A 51 -16.10 5.57 -2.65
N GLY A 52 -16.05 6.85 -3.03
CA GLY A 52 -16.96 7.46 -4.00
C GLY A 52 -17.78 8.63 -3.45
N TYR A 53 -18.79 9.06 -4.22
CA TYR A 53 -19.65 10.16 -3.82
C TYR A 53 -20.57 9.75 -2.67
N ARG A 54 -20.63 10.61 -1.64
CA ARG A 54 -21.50 10.45 -0.46
C ARG A 54 -21.90 11.79 0.11
N ALA A 55 -22.85 11.81 1.05
CA ALA A 55 -23.10 13.01 1.85
C ALA A 55 -21.90 13.29 2.78
N ASP A 56 -21.46 14.53 2.80
CA ASP A 56 -20.43 15.01 3.72
C ASP A 56 -20.95 14.92 5.17
N PRO A 57 -20.22 14.22 6.08
CA PRO A 57 -20.69 14.04 7.44
C PRO A 57 -20.72 15.33 8.28
N PHE A 58 -20.11 16.43 7.81
CA PHE A 58 -20.08 17.72 8.50
C PHE A 58 -21.07 18.72 7.94
N THR A 59 -21.26 18.75 6.63
CA THR A 59 -22.09 19.76 5.94
C THR A 59 -23.38 19.19 5.37
N GLY A 60 -23.48 17.87 5.21
CA GLY A 60 -24.59 17.19 4.54
C GLY A 60 -24.61 17.34 3.01
N GLY A 61 -23.71 18.16 2.44
CA GLY A 61 -23.56 18.31 1.00
C GLY A 61 -22.93 17.10 0.32
N GLY A 62 -22.94 17.07 -1.01
CA GLY A 62 -22.23 16.02 -1.77
C GLY A 62 -20.72 16.19 -1.64
N ASP A 63 -20.00 15.09 -1.29
CA ASP A 63 -18.55 15.04 -1.18
C ASP A 63 -18.02 13.75 -1.80
N PHE A 64 -16.81 13.82 -2.35
CA PHE A 64 -16.13 12.65 -2.91
C PHE A 64 -15.15 12.08 -1.87
N HIS A 65 -15.40 10.87 -1.41
CA HIS A 65 -14.53 10.14 -0.49
C HIS A 65 -13.46 9.38 -1.26
N PRO A 66 -12.17 9.79 -1.15
CA PRO A 66 -11.08 9.22 -1.97
C PRO A 66 -10.50 7.91 -1.42
N GLY A 67 -11.12 7.31 -0.41
CA GLY A 67 -10.59 6.13 0.27
C GLY A 67 -11.65 5.22 0.88
N LEU A 68 -11.18 4.40 1.82
CA LEU A 68 -12.00 3.59 2.72
C LEU A 68 -11.72 4.00 4.17
N ASP A 69 -12.78 4.10 4.97
CA ASP A 69 -12.64 4.35 6.40
C ASP A 69 -12.82 3.06 7.20
N PHE A 70 -11.81 2.72 7.98
CA PHE A 70 -11.79 1.57 8.89
C PHE A 70 -11.98 2.06 10.33
N ARG A 71 -13.14 1.82 10.92
CA ARG A 71 -13.37 2.15 12.31
C ARG A 71 -12.59 1.21 13.22
N GLY A 72 -11.96 1.77 14.26
CA GLY A 72 -11.23 0.97 15.24
C GLY A 72 -10.94 1.79 16.51
N PRO A 73 -10.51 1.11 17.59
CA PRO A 73 -10.13 1.79 18.83
C PRO A 73 -9.00 2.79 18.60
N HIS A 74 -9.05 3.93 19.29
CA HIS A 74 -7.94 4.88 19.31
C HIS A 74 -6.67 4.18 19.82
N GLY A 75 -5.57 4.34 19.11
CA GLY A 75 -4.30 3.68 19.43
C GLY A 75 -4.15 2.25 18.89
N ALA A 76 -5.16 1.69 18.20
CA ALA A 76 -5.01 0.40 17.51
C ALA A 76 -3.96 0.50 16.39
N PRO A 77 -3.21 -0.58 16.11
CA PRO A 77 -2.16 -0.56 15.11
C PRO A 77 -2.69 -0.41 13.68
N ILE A 78 -1.94 0.34 12.87
CA ILE A 78 -2.12 0.47 11.42
C ILE A 78 -0.93 -0.22 10.76
N PHE A 79 -1.19 -1.00 9.72
CA PHE A 79 -0.19 -1.82 9.03
C PHE A 79 0.01 -1.35 7.59
N ALA A 80 1.24 -1.50 7.08
CA ALA A 80 1.54 -1.29 5.67
C ALA A 80 0.80 -2.34 4.82
N ALA A 81 0.05 -1.90 3.81
CA ALA A 81 -0.72 -2.79 2.95
C ALA A 81 0.15 -3.53 1.92
N ALA A 82 1.30 -2.98 1.56
CA ALA A 82 2.22 -3.53 0.57
C ALA A 82 3.68 -3.21 0.93
N ARG A 83 4.61 -3.91 0.27
CA ARG A 83 6.03 -3.57 0.28
C ARG A 83 6.24 -2.20 -0.36
N GLY A 84 7.08 -1.37 0.24
CA GLY A 84 7.42 -0.06 -0.33
C GLY A 84 8.43 0.71 0.51
N THR A 85 8.55 2.00 0.22
CA THR A 85 9.37 2.94 0.98
C THR A 85 8.48 4.06 1.50
N VAL A 86 8.59 4.41 2.76
CA VAL A 86 7.84 5.53 3.35
C VAL A 86 8.26 6.83 2.68
N SER A 87 7.35 7.44 1.94
CA SER A 87 7.59 8.68 1.18
C SER A 87 7.20 9.94 1.95
N PHE A 88 6.29 9.83 2.92
CA PHE A 88 5.85 10.94 3.74
C PHE A 88 5.44 10.48 5.15
N VAL A 89 5.80 11.28 6.16
CA VAL A 89 5.31 11.20 7.54
C VAL A 89 5.11 12.62 8.05
N GLY A 90 3.90 12.99 8.43
CA GLY A 90 3.62 14.33 8.92
C GLY A 90 2.15 14.73 8.86
N TRP A 91 1.89 16.03 8.94
CA TRP A 91 0.55 16.61 8.91
C TRP A 91 0.13 17.03 7.50
N LYS A 92 -1.09 16.66 7.07
CA LYS A 92 -1.74 17.19 5.86
C LYS A 92 -3.11 17.77 6.20
N SER A 93 -3.44 18.94 5.61
CA SER A 93 -4.75 19.58 5.80
C SER A 93 -5.88 18.63 5.43
N GLY A 94 -6.90 18.56 6.28
CA GLY A 94 -8.02 17.63 6.16
C GLY A 94 -7.70 16.21 6.68
N TYR A 95 -6.52 15.67 6.39
CA TYR A 95 -6.11 14.31 6.73
C TYR A 95 -5.55 14.14 8.15
N GLY A 96 -5.09 15.23 8.78
CA GLY A 96 -4.38 15.17 10.06
C GLY A 96 -3.00 14.53 9.93
N ASN A 97 -2.64 13.67 10.86
CA ASN A 97 -1.39 12.90 10.80
C ASN A 97 -1.48 11.81 9.73
N VAL A 98 -0.49 11.79 8.82
CA VAL A 98 -0.45 10.95 7.62
C VAL A 98 0.87 10.23 7.48
N VAL A 99 0.80 8.98 7.04
CA VAL A 99 1.91 8.23 6.44
C VAL A 99 1.56 7.95 4.99
N GLU A 100 2.52 8.13 4.07
CA GLU A 100 2.42 7.67 2.69
C GLU A 100 3.55 6.70 2.40
N ILE A 101 3.24 5.65 1.63
CA ILE A 101 4.20 4.63 1.21
C ILE A 101 4.19 4.58 -0.31
N ASP A 102 5.36 4.80 -0.91
CA ASP A 102 5.60 4.62 -2.35
C ASP A 102 5.96 3.15 -2.62
N HIS A 103 5.20 2.52 -3.48
CA HIS A 103 5.36 1.12 -3.90
C HIS A 103 6.05 0.98 -5.25
N GLY A 104 6.45 2.09 -5.86
CA GLY A 104 6.96 2.16 -7.22
C GLY A 104 5.85 2.23 -8.28
N ASN A 105 6.23 2.46 -9.53
CA ASN A 105 5.34 2.55 -10.70
C ASN A 105 4.17 3.55 -10.53
N GLY A 106 4.34 4.58 -9.70
CA GLY A 106 3.32 5.58 -9.39
C GLY A 106 2.21 5.08 -8.46
N LEU A 107 2.38 3.91 -7.83
CA LEU A 107 1.45 3.39 -6.82
C LEU A 107 1.85 3.87 -5.43
N VAL A 108 0.93 4.55 -4.75
CA VAL A 108 1.11 5.05 -3.38
C VAL A 108 -0.08 4.64 -2.52
N THR A 109 0.16 4.24 -1.27
CA THR A 109 -0.88 4.11 -0.26
C THR A 109 -0.76 5.22 0.78
N ARG A 110 -1.90 5.77 1.20
CA ARG A 110 -2.01 6.82 2.22
C ARG A 110 -2.81 6.31 3.40
N TYR A 111 -2.31 6.64 4.60
CA TYR A 111 -2.89 6.28 5.89
C TYR A 111 -3.05 7.56 6.71
N ALA A 112 -4.29 7.95 7.03
CA ALA A 112 -4.59 9.24 7.62
C ALA A 112 -5.34 9.13 8.97
N HIS A 113 -5.58 10.29 9.59
CA HIS A 113 -6.20 10.50 10.91
C HIS A 113 -5.47 9.82 12.06
N MET A 114 -4.17 9.54 11.89
CA MET A 114 -3.37 8.77 12.85
C MET A 114 -3.20 9.54 14.17
N SER A 115 -3.12 8.80 15.29
CA SER A 115 -2.76 9.37 16.61
C SER A 115 -1.25 9.44 16.81
N GLY A 116 -0.48 8.60 16.12
CA GLY A 116 0.98 8.56 16.22
C GLY A 116 1.62 7.72 15.14
N PHE A 117 2.90 7.97 14.89
CA PHE A 117 3.71 7.29 13.89
C PHE A 117 4.58 6.19 14.52
N ARG A 118 4.80 5.08 13.79
CA ARG A 118 5.76 4.02 14.14
C ARG A 118 6.76 3.79 13.02
N THR A 119 6.88 4.75 12.11
CA THR A 119 7.79 4.74 10.97
C THR A 119 8.34 6.14 10.73
N VAL A 120 9.33 6.24 9.84
CA VAL A 120 9.98 7.50 9.42
C VAL A 120 10.15 7.51 7.91
N VAL A 121 10.27 8.71 7.33
CA VAL A 121 10.52 8.87 5.88
C VAL A 121 11.80 8.16 5.47
N GLY A 122 11.77 7.50 4.31
CA GLY A 122 12.89 6.74 3.74
C GLY A 122 12.99 5.29 4.26
N LYS A 123 12.22 4.90 5.28
CA LYS A 123 12.22 3.52 5.79
C LYS A 123 11.56 2.58 4.79
N PRO A 124 12.23 1.46 4.38
CA PRO A 124 11.57 0.37 3.69
C PRO A 124 10.63 -0.38 4.64
N VAL A 125 9.46 -0.76 4.15
CA VAL A 125 8.45 -1.51 4.91
C VAL A 125 7.96 -2.73 4.15
N GLN A 126 7.51 -3.74 4.90
CA GLN A 126 6.92 -4.96 4.37
C GLN A 126 5.40 -4.99 4.61
N PRO A 127 4.63 -5.78 3.82
CA PRO A 127 3.21 -5.98 4.08
C PRO A 127 2.98 -6.47 5.52
N GLY A 128 2.01 -5.88 6.23
CA GLY A 128 1.71 -6.21 7.63
C GLY A 128 2.65 -5.59 8.67
N GLU A 129 3.64 -4.80 8.26
CA GLU A 129 4.52 -4.08 9.20
C GLU A 129 3.76 -2.91 9.85
N PRO A 130 3.81 -2.75 11.20
CA PRO A 130 3.13 -1.66 11.89
C PRO A 130 3.81 -0.31 11.56
N ILE A 131 3.02 0.64 11.04
CA ILE A 131 3.48 1.97 10.61
C ILE A 131 2.94 3.12 11.45
N GLY A 132 1.91 2.88 12.27
CA GLY A 132 1.32 3.88 13.14
C GLY A 132 0.11 3.39 13.90
N LEU A 133 -0.66 4.33 14.44
CA LEU A 133 -1.77 4.08 15.34
C LEU A 133 -3.03 4.82 14.89
N ILE A 134 -4.19 4.17 14.97
CA ILE A 134 -5.50 4.78 14.70
C ILE A 134 -5.72 5.97 15.64
N GLY A 135 -6.21 7.06 15.08
CA GLY A 135 -6.56 8.28 15.80
C GLY A 135 -7.81 8.93 15.24
N SER A 136 -7.93 10.24 15.51
CA SER A 136 -9.03 11.09 15.02
C SER A 136 -8.49 12.50 14.75
N THR A 137 -7.28 12.61 14.18
CA THR A 137 -6.65 13.89 13.86
C THR A 137 -7.15 14.45 12.53
N GLY A 138 -7.09 15.77 12.34
CA GLY A 138 -7.61 16.42 11.13
C GLY A 138 -9.14 16.46 11.09
N ARG A 139 -9.73 16.33 9.88
CA ARG A 139 -11.18 16.34 9.68
C ARG A 139 -11.76 14.95 9.90
N SER A 140 -12.03 14.59 11.12
CA SER A 140 -12.50 13.28 11.55
C SER A 140 -13.64 13.38 12.55
N THR A 141 -14.65 12.53 12.45
CA THR A 141 -15.81 12.47 13.37
C THR A 141 -15.60 11.50 14.53
N GLY A 142 -14.50 10.75 14.55
CA GLY A 142 -14.18 9.79 15.60
C GLY A 142 -13.04 8.86 15.18
N PRO A 143 -12.55 7.99 16.08
CA PRO A 143 -11.39 7.15 15.79
C PRO A 143 -11.61 6.22 14.59
N HIS A 144 -10.79 6.38 13.55
CA HIS A 144 -10.76 5.52 12.36
C HIS A 144 -9.44 5.71 11.61
N LEU A 145 -9.13 4.74 10.74
CA LEU A 145 -8.12 4.87 9.69
C LEU A 145 -8.83 5.29 8.40
N HIS A 146 -8.41 6.38 7.78
CA HIS A 146 -8.72 6.68 6.38
C HIS A 146 -7.59 6.14 5.51
N PHE A 147 -7.93 5.24 4.58
CA PHE A 147 -6.97 4.53 3.71
C PHE A 147 -7.25 4.80 2.24
N GLU A 148 -6.23 5.26 1.51
CA GLU A 148 -6.30 5.47 0.06
C GLU A 148 -5.29 4.59 -0.68
N VAL A 149 -5.68 4.14 -1.87
CA VAL A 149 -4.79 3.67 -2.93
C VAL A 149 -4.76 4.71 -4.02
N ARG A 150 -3.57 5.11 -4.45
CA ARG A 150 -3.36 6.16 -5.46
C ARG A 150 -2.51 5.63 -6.60
N VAL A 151 -2.94 5.88 -7.84
CA VAL A 151 -2.18 5.56 -9.06
C VAL A 151 -1.89 6.88 -9.77
N GLY A 152 -0.60 7.25 -9.85
CA GLY A 152 -0.23 8.63 -10.07
C GLY A 152 -0.83 9.48 -8.96
N ASP A 153 -1.28 10.69 -9.25
CA ASP A 153 -1.90 11.54 -8.23
C ASP A 153 -3.42 11.30 -8.04
N ARG A 154 -3.98 10.23 -8.61
CA ARG A 154 -5.42 9.94 -8.56
C ARG A 154 -5.73 8.85 -7.55
N ALA A 155 -6.70 9.12 -6.65
CA ALA A 155 -7.25 8.09 -5.78
C ALA A 155 -8.10 7.12 -6.60
N VAL A 156 -7.93 5.82 -6.34
CA VAL A 156 -8.70 4.73 -6.93
C VAL A 156 -9.37 3.93 -5.82
N ASN A 157 -10.47 3.22 -6.15
CA ASN A 157 -11.18 2.41 -5.16
C ASN A 157 -10.24 1.35 -4.55
N PRO A 158 -9.98 1.39 -3.22
CA PRO A 158 -9.07 0.45 -2.59
C PRO A 158 -9.65 -0.97 -2.45
N ARG A 159 -10.98 -1.12 -2.47
CA ARG A 159 -11.66 -2.40 -2.17
C ARG A 159 -11.19 -3.57 -3.03
N PRO A 160 -11.08 -3.47 -4.38
CA PRO A 160 -10.61 -4.60 -5.20
C PRO A 160 -9.20 -5.08 -4.83
N PHE A 161 -8.32 -4.18 -4.40
CA PHE A 161 -6.96 -4.54 -3.98
C PHE A 161 -6.98 -5.35 -2.68
N LEU A 162 -7.82 -4.94 -1.71
CA LEU A 162 -7.89 -5.57 -0.39
C LEU A 162 -8.63 -6.90 -0.43
N GLU A 163 -9.66 -7.05 -1.27
CA GLU A 163 -10.39 -8.30 -1.47
C GLU A 163 -9.54 -9.37 -2.18
N ALA A 164 -8.53 -8.98 -2.95
CA ALA A 164 -7.59 -9.89 -3.59
C ALA A 164 -6.53 -10.47 -2.63
N VAL A 165 -6.34 -9.88 -1.44
CA VAL A 165 -5.31 -10.27 -0.46
C VAL A 165 -5.30 -11.78 -0.12
N PRO A 166 -6.42 -12.45 0.18
CA PRO A 166 -6.43 -13.88 0.48
C PRO A 166 -5.89 -14.75 -0.66
N HIS A 167 -6.18 -14.38 -1.91
CA HIS A 167 -5.76 -15.12 -3.10
C HIS A 167 -4.27 -14.99 -3.39
N VAL A 168 -3.68 -13.82 -3.11
CA VAL A 168 -2.25 -13.57 -3.30
C VAL A 168 -1.44 -14.35 -2.26
N LEU A 169 -1.83 -14.32 -0.99
CA LEU A 169 -1.15 -15.04 0.10
C LEU A 169 -1.18 -16.56 -0.10
N GLN A 170 -2.29 -17.13 -0.63
CA GLN A 170 -2.38 -18.56 -0.92
C GLN A 170 -1.44 -19.01 -2.05
N LYS A 171 -1.21 -18.16 -3.06
CA LYS A 171 -0.32 -18.48 -4.20
C LYS A 171 1.16 -18.34 -3.88
N THR A 172 1.55 -17.47 -2.96
CA THR A 172 2.95 -17.20 -2.61
C THR A 172 3.50 -18.11 -1.52
N GLY A 173 2.67 -19.00 -0.93
CA GLY A 173 3.10 -19.91 0.13
C GLY A 173 3.52 -19.21 1.43
N ALA A 174 3.25 -17.93 1.58
CA ALA A 174 3.46 -17.21 2.83
C ALA A 174 2.52 -17.79 3.90
N PRO A 175 3.02 -18.15 5.10
CA PRO A 175 2.16 -18.67 6.16
C PRO A 175 1.14 -17.60 6.52
N ALA A 176 -0.15 -17.94 6.40
CA ALA A 176 -1.22 -17.13 6.96
C ALA A 176 -0.89 -16.94 8.45
N ALA A 177 -0.60 -15.69 8.85
CA ALA A 177 -0.49 -15.37 10.26
C ALA A 177 -1.80 -15.83 10.91
N GLN A 178 -1.70 -16.83 11.77
CA GLN A 178 -2.83 -17.42 12.46
C GLN A 178 -3.58 -16.32 13.22
N LEU A 179 -4.71 -15.91 12.69
CA LEU A 179 -5.75 -15.22 13.43
C LEU A 179 -6.43 -16.29 14.31
N SER A 180 -5.79 -16.65 15.42
CA SER A 180 -6.40 -17.47 16.46
C SER A 180 -6.78 -16.58 17.64
N ARG A 181 -8.09 -16.44 17.81
CA ARG A 181 -8.88 -16.10 19.01
C ARG A 181 -8.67 -14.72 19.63
#